data_ae88e0bfcc6bd853c87bc173d8d2e7f9
#
_entry.id   ae88e0bfcc6bd853c87bc173d8d2e7f9
#
_cell.length_a   1.000
_cell.length_b   1.000
_cell.length_c   1.000
_cell.angle_alpha   90.00
_cell.angle_beta   90.00
_cell.angle_gamma   90.00
#
_symmetry.space_group_name_H-M   'P 1'
#
loop_
_entity.id
_entity.type
_entity.pdbx_description
1 polymer ?
#
loop_
_entity_poly.entity_id
_entity_poly.type
_entity_poly.pdbx_seq_one_letter_code
_entity_poly.pdbx_strand_id
1 'polypeptide(L)'
;VYKRQNQHTIHKTTTQKTKTRRKKKKKGGGLLSAATSLTTGSVKLGGTLFYLVIQWICVALMALSTLRMAQNFWANRVTLGSIAGVVQEKNYAQGIYLIGALICVGFGCIQALWIASRKRMPDHGKIRQVDMGRGLFGFVVLVLLAFVSTYAYPILPASPAPLEGAKLFFHIVDDLGKSFLFMNVIGAVLCVVRKMGLSLI
;
A
#
# COMPACT_ATOMS: atom_id res chain seq x y z
N VAL A 1 11.66 -7.36 -55.07
CA VAL A 1 11.22 -8.75 -55.04
C VAL A 1 12.09 -9.50 -54.04
N TYR A 2 11.61 -9.70 -52.81
CA TYR A 2 12.32 -10.51 -51.80
C TYR A 2 11.45 -11.74 -51.49
N LYS A 3 11.96 -12.91 -51.83
CA LYS A 3 11.44 -14.22 -51.50
C LYS A 3 11.70 -14.52 -50.01
N ARG A 4 10.65 -14.71 -49.19
CA ARG A 4 10.74 -15.34 -47.87
C ARG A 4 10.82 -16.84 -48.03
N GLN A 5 11.91 -17.45 -47.63
CA GLN A 5 12.03 -18.90 -47.43
C GLN A 5 11.59 -19.24 -46.01
N ASN A 6 10.47 -19.93 -45.90
CA ASN A 6 10.05 -20.62 -44.67
C ASN A 6 10.80 -21.95 -44.59
N GLN A 7 11.70 -22.11 -43.64
CA GLN A 7 12.26 -23.39 -43.24
C GLN A 7 11.51 -23.91 -42.02
N HIS A 8 10.60 -24.86 -42.29
CA HIS A 8 10.04 -25.73 -41.26
C HIS A 8 11.05 -26.80 -40.89
N THR A 9 11.72 -26.64 -39.76
CA THR A 9 12.54 -27.71 -39.19
C THR A 9 11.70 -28.48 -38.17
N ILE A 10 11.21 -29.63 -38.57
CA ILE A 10 10.51 -30.58 -37.71
C ILE A 10 11.58 -31.37 -36.94
N HIS A 11 11.82 -31.00 -35.69
CA HIS A 11 12.57 -31.85 -34.76
C HIS A 11 11.64 -32.88 -34.11
N LYS A 12 11.70 -34.11 -34.64
CA LYS A 12 11.17 -35.30 -33.95
C LYS A 12 12.06 -35.60 -32.75
N THR A 13 11.63 -35.21 -31.55
CA THR A 13 12.32 -35.62 -30.31
C THR A 13 11.76 -36.98 -29.87
N THR A 14 12.58 -37.99 -30.06
CA THR A 14 12.31 -39.35 -29.59
C THR A 14 12.34 -39.37 -28.05
N THR A 15 11.19 -39.60 -27.45
CA THR A 15 11.07 -39.71 -25.98
C THR A 15 11.59 -41.09 -25.52
N GLN A 16 12.84 -41.18 -25.11
CA GLN A 16 13.32 -42.34 -24.37
C GLN A 16 12.74 -42.33 -22.95
N LYS A 17 11.81 -43.25 -22.70
CA LYS A 17 11.32 -43.57 -21.35
C LYS A 17 12.41 -44.31 -20.55
N THR A 18 13.22 -43.60 -19.81
CA THR A 18 14.11 -44.20 -18.80
C THR A 18 13.29 -44.56 -17.57
N LYS A 19 12.96 -45.84 -17.41
CA LYS A 19 12.37 -46.39 -16.18
C LYS A 19 13.39 -46.34 -15.06
N THR A 20 13.41 -45.27 -14.28
CA THR A 20 14.22 -45.20 -13.05
C THR A 20 13.51 -46.00 -11.96
N ARG A 21 14.08 -47.19 -11.69
CA ARG A 21 13.70 -48.14 -10.64
C ARG A 21 13.97 -47.48 -9.28
N ARG A 22 12.98 -46.85 -8.66
CA ARG A 22 13.08 -46.28 -7.30
C ARG A 22 13.27 -47.38 -6.29
N LYS A 23 14.54 -47.57 -5.82
CA LYS A 23 14.83 -48.31 -4.61
C LYS A 23 14.13 -47.65 -3.42
N LYS A 24 13.12 -48.33 -2.85
CA LYS A 24 12.51 -47.98 -1.57
C LYS A 24 13.57 -48.10 -0.47
N LYS A 25 14.21 -46.98 -0.12
CA LYS A 25 15.05 -46.90 1.09
C LYS A 25 14.08 -46.84 2.28
N LYS A 26 13.98 -47.93 3.03
CA LYS A 26 13.34 -48.00 4.34
C LYS A 26 14.02 -46.94 5.24
N LYS A 27 13.39 -45.83 5.52
CA LYS A 27 13.80 -44.88 6.53
C LYS A 27 13.21 -45.32 7.85
N GLY A 28 13.98 -46.08 8.63
CA GLY A 28 13.81 -46.09 10.08
C GLY A 28 14.25 -44.72 10.58
N GLY A 29 13.33 -43.87 10.91
CA GLY A 29 13.59 -42.54 11.44
C GLY A 29 12.53 -42.25 12.47
N GLY A 30 12.97 -42.37 13.71
CA GLY A 30 12.16 -42.36 14.90
C GLY A 30 11.43 -41.05 15.14
N LEU A 31 10.66 -41.05 16.21
CA LEU A 31 9.90 -39.99 16.82
C LEU A 31 10.53 -38.58 16.80
N LEU A 32 11.89 -38.52 16.77
CA LEU A 32 12.63 -37.26 16.68
C LEU A 32 12.41 -36.51 15.35
N SER A 33 12.26 -37.22 14.20
CA SER A 33 12.05 -36.58 12.90
C SER A 33 10.62 -36.06 12.74
N ALA A 34 9.68 -36.67 13.43
CA ALA A 34 8.28 -36.18 13.48
C ALA A 34 8.17 -34.92 14.33
N ALA A 35 8.88 -34.86 15.46
CA ALA A 35 8.90 -33.66 16.31
C ALA A 35 9.55 -32.44 15.61
N THR A 36 10.65 -32.67 14.89
CA THR A 36 11.31 -31.58 14.10
C THR A 36 10.46 -31.09 12.93
N SER A 37 9.67 -31.96 12.31
CA SER A 37 8.75 -31.53 11.23
C SER A 37 7.53 -30.74 11.74
N LEU A 38 7.05 -31.03 12.94
CA LEU A 38 5.96 -30.31 13.59
C LEU A 38 6.40 -28.92 14.06
N THR A 39 7.60 -28.80 14.65
CA THR A 39 8.15 -27.50 15.06
C THR A 39 8.47 -26.58 13.88
N THR A 40 9.04 -27.10 12.80
CA THR A 40 9.32 -26.29 11.60
C THR A 40 8.03 -25.88 10.87
N GLY A 41 6.99 -26.70 10.92
CA GLY A 41 5.67 -26.37 10.37
C GLY A 41 4.97 -25.25 11.16
N SER A 42 4.99 -25.32 12.49
CA SER A 42 4.36 -24.32 13.37
C SER A 42 5.07 -22.96 13.31
N VAL A 43 6.41 -22.92 13.22
CA VAL A 43 7.17 -21.67 13.06
C VAL A 43 6.87 -20.99 11.72
N LYS A 44 6.76 -21.75 10.62
CA LYS A 44 6.37 -21.18 9.32
C LYS A 44 4.93 -20.69 9.29
N LEU A 45 4.01 -21.40 9.95
CA LEU A 45 2.62 -20.95 10.07
C LEU A 45 2.51 -19.67 10.91
N GLY A 46 3.21 -19.62 12.06
CA GLY A 46 3.25 -18.46 12.95
C GLY A 46 3.80 -17.21 12.25
N GLY A 47 4.89 -17.35 11.49
CA GLY A 47 5.45 -16.26 10.68
C GLY A 47 4.45 -15.71 9.67
N THR A 48 3.76 -16.57 8.91
CA THR A 48 2.79 -16.14 7.90
C THR A 48 1.58 -15.42 8.54
N LEU A 49 1.08 -15.93 9.67
CA LEU A 49 -0.02 -15.28 10.40
C LEU A 49 0.41 -13.92 10.95
N PHE A 50 1.59 -13.81 11.51
CA PHE A 50 2.13 -12.55 12.02
C PHE A 50 2.19 -11.46 10.93
N TYR A 51 2.70 -11.78 9.73
CA TYR A 51 2.72 -10.83 8.61
C TYR A 51 1.33 -10.46 8.13
N LEU A 52 0.38 -11.38 8.15
CA LEU A 52 -1.00 -11.10 7.79
C LEU A 52 -1.64 -10.13 8.77
N VAL A 53 -1.41 -10.31 10.08
CA VAL A 53 -1.91 -9.41 11.13
C VAL A 53 -1.32 -8.01 10.95
N ILE A 54 0.00 -7.88 10.75
CA ILE A 54 0.63 -6.57 10.52
C ILE A 54 0.06 -5.91 9.26
N GLN A 55 -0.19 -6.66 8.18
CA GLN A 55 -0.80 -6.13 6.97
C GLN A 55 -2.16 -5.48 7.27
N TRP A 56 -3.03 -6.18 8.00
CA TRP A 56 -4.36 -5.67 8.35
C TRP A 56 -4.29 -4.47 9.29
N ILE A 57 -3.31 -4.44 10.21
CA ILE A 57 -3.04 -3.26 11.05
C ILE A 57 -2.64 -2.06 10.18
N CYS A 58 -1.75 -2.24 9.19
CA CYS A 58 -1.38 -1.16 8.26
C CYS A 58 -2.59 -0.67 7.43
N VAL A 59 -3.46 -1.57 6.96
CA VAL A 59 -4.69 -1.20 6.25
C VAL A 59 -5.61 -0.39 7.17
N ALA A 60 -5.80 -0.84 8.41
CA ALA A 60 -6.65 -0.17 9.39
C ALA A 60 -6.11 1.23 9.74
N LEU A 61 -4.80 1.37 9.95
CA LEU A 61 -4.17 2.67 10.21
C LEU A 61 -4.32 3.63 9.03
N MET A 62 -4.13 3.17 7.80
CA MET A 62 -4.31 4.00 6.60
C MET A 62 -5.77 4.40 6.42
N ALA A 63 -6.71 3.47 6.59
CA ALA A 63 -8.14 3.76 6.51
C ALA A 63 -8.59 4.74 7.60
N LEU A 64 -8.12 4.58 8.84
CA LEU A 64 -8.45 5.48 9.94
C LEU A 64 -7.87 6.89 9.72
N SER A 65 -6.62 7.00 9.24
CA SER A 65 -6.01 8.29 8.86
C SER A 65 -6.80 8.98 7.77
N THR A 66 -7.18 8.24 6.72
CA THR A 66 -7.98 8.78 5.61
C THR A 66 -9.37 9.19 6.08
N LEU A 67 -10.01 8.40 6.93
CA LEU A 67 -11.33 8.71 7.48
C LEU A 67 -11.31 9.99 8.32
N ARG A 68 -10.33 10.14 9.22
CA ARG A 68 -10.17 11.36 10.01
C ARG A 68 -9.97 12.58 9.14
N MET A 69 -9.13 12.46 8.12
CA MET A 69 -8.89 13.53 7.17
C MET A 69 -10.19 13.90 6.40
N ALA A 70 -10.93 12.88 5.94
CA ALA A 70 -12.22 13.10 5.27
C ALA A 70 -13.25 13.77 6.17
N GLN A 71 -13.33 13.39 7.45
CA GLN A 71 -14.22 14.00 8.44
C GLN A 71 -13.89 15.47 8.67
N ASN A 72 -12.62 15.84 8.82
CA ASN A 72 -12.21 17.22 9.00
C ASN A 72 -12.46 18.07 7.75
N PHE A 73 -12.16 17.56 6.56
CA PHE A 73 -12.50 18.25 5.31
C PHE A 73 -14.01 18.41 5.13
N TRP A 74 -14.78 17.39 5.50
CA TRP A 74 -16.24 17.48 5.42
C TRP A 74 -16.82 18.48 6.42
N ALA A 75 -16.31 18.54 7.65
CA ALA A 75 -16.73 19.52 8.65
C ALA A 75 -16.50 20.96 8.18
N ASN A 76 -15.39 21.22 7.48
CA ASN A 76 -15.01 22.54 7.02
C ASN A 76 -15.42 22.84 5.57
N ARG A 77 -16.29 22.04 4.95
CA ARG A 77 -16.66 22.15 3.52
C ARG A 77 -17.35 23.46 3.11
N VAL A 78 -17.92 24.18 4.05
CA VAL A 78 -18.66 25.42 3.81
C VAL A 78 -17.97 26.67 4.36
N THR A 79 -16.73 26.55 4.85
CA THR A 79 -16.01 27.66 5.51
C THR A 79 -15.77 28.84 4.57
N LEU A 80 -15.48 28.58 3.29
CA LEU A 80 -15.23 29.60 2.27
C LEU A 80 -16.46 29.89 1.39
N GLY A 81 -17.61 29.28 1.67
CA GLY A 81 -18.83 29.47 0.89
C GLY A 81 -19.59 28.16 0.65
N SER A 82 -20.68 28.25 -0.13
CA SER A 82 -21.48 27.11 -0.50
C SER A 82 -20.80 26.29 -1.60
N ILE A 83 -21.00 24.94 -1.60
CA ILE A 83 -20.50 24.07 -2.67
C ILE A 83 -21.09 24.48 -4.02
N ALA A 84 -22.34 24.91 -4.07
CA ALA A 84 -23.00 25.42 -5.28
C ALA A 84 -22.36 26.72 -5.79
N GLY A 85 -21.85 27.57 -4.90
CA GLY A 85 -21.18 28.83 -5.22
C GLY A 85 -19.86 28.64 -5.99
N VAL A 86 -19.24 27.47 -5.91
CA VAL A 86 -18.02 27.17 -6.71
C VAL A 86 -18.27 27.36 -8.19
N VAL A 87 -19.44 26.92 -8.69
CA VAL A 87 -19.78 27.00 -10.11
C VAL A 87 -20.55 28.31 -10.42
N GLN A 88 -21.52 28.68 -9.59
CA GLN A 88 -22.41 29.83 -9.85
C GLN A 88 -21.71 31.16 -9.62
N GLU A 89 -20.95 31.30 -8.54
CA GLU A 89 -20.29 32.52 -8.10
C GLU A 89 -18.80 32.59 -8.46
N LYS A 90 -18.28 31.55 -9.15
CA LYS A 90 -16.86 31.39 -9.48
C LYS A 90 -15.93 31.50 -8.26
N ASN A 91 -16.36 30.89 -7.13
CA ASN A 91 -15.58 30.92 -5.90
C ASN A 91 -14.38 29.96 -6.02
N TYR A 92 -13.27 30.48 -6.55
CA TYR A 92 -12.04 29.71 -6.78
C TYR A 92 -11.38 29.24 -5.47
N ALA A 93 -11.54 29.99 -4.36
CA ALA A 93 -11.01 29.59 -3.07
C ALA A 93 -11.63 28.27 -2.60
N GLN A 94 -12.95 28.20 -2.60
CA GLN A 94 -13.70 27.01 -2.26
C GLN A 94 -13.41 25.86 -3.23
N GLY A 95 -13.26 26.15 -4.54
CA GLY A 95 -12.94 25.16 -5.55
C GLY A 95 -11.59 24.48 -5.30
N ILE A 96 -10.54 25.24 -5.04
CA ILE A 96 -9.19 24.70 -4.77
C ILE A 96 -9.17 23.88 -3.48
N TYR A 97 -9.83 24.35 -2.43
CA TYR A 97 -9.97 23.60 -1.19
C TYR A 97 -10.63 22.24 -1.42
N LEU A 98 -11.76 22.17 -2.12
CA LEU A 98 -12.48 20.94 -2.39
C LEU A 98 -11.67 19.97 -3.29
N ILE A 99 -10.97 20.49 -4.30
CA ILE A 99 -10.12 19.68 -5.17
C ILE A 99 -8.97 19.07 -4.35
N GLY A 100 -8.29 19.87 -3.51
CA GLY A 100 -7.24 19.41 -2.64
C GLY A 100 -7.71 18.31 -1.67
N ALA A 101 -8.87 18.54 -1.03
CA ALA A 101 -9.50 17.56 -0.15
C ALA A 101 -9.83 16.25 -0.87
N LEU A 102 -10.41 16.32 -2.08
CA LEU A 102 -10.76 15.16 -2.89
C LEU A 102 -9.51 14.35 -3.30
N ILE A 103 -8.45 15.03 -3.73
CA ILE A 103 -7.19 14.40 -4.11
C ILE A 103 -6.58 13.67 -2.90
N CYS A 104 -6.53 14.30 -1.73
CA CYS A 104 -5.95 13.71 -0.53
C CYS A 104 -6.74 12.50 -0.04
N VAL A 105 -8.06 12.61 0.06
CA VAL A 105 -8.92 11.49 0.49
C VAL A 105 -8.89 10.37 -0.54
N GLY A 106 -8.96 10.68 -1.83
CA GLY A 106 -8.84 9.71 -2.92
C GLY A 106 -7.49 8.97 -2.90
N PHE A 107 -6.40 9.69 -2.69
CA PHE A 107 -5.07 9.10 -2.51
C PHE A 107 -5.04 8.13 -1.34
N GLY A 108 -5.56 8.52 -0.17
CA GLY A 108 -5.63 7.66 1.01
C GLY A 108 -6.44 6.39 0.77
N CYS A 109 -7.60 6.49 0.11
CA CYS A 109 -8.42 5.33 -0.26
C CYS A 109 -7.66 4.37 -1.20
N ILE A 110 -7.03 4.91 -2.25
CA ILE A 110 -6.24 4.11 -3.20
C ILE A 110 -5.09 3.40 -2.48
N GLN A 111 -4.39 4.10 -1.57
CA GLN A 111 -3.29 3.51 -0.79
C GLN A 111 -3.80 2.41 0.15
N ALA A 112 -4.93 2.58 0.83
CA ALA A 112 -5.52 1.55 1.68
C ALA A 112 -5.84 0.28 0.88
N LEU A 113 -6.46 0.42 -0.30
CA LEU A 113 -6.71 -0.70 -1.22
C LEU A 113 -5.42 -1.34 -1.71
N TRP A 114 -4.40 -0.54 -1.99
CA TRP A 114 -3.11 -1.06 -2.45
C TRP A 114 -2.37 -1.85 -1.38
N ILE A 115 -2.42 -1.43 -0.11
CA ILE A 115 -1.88 -2.18 1.04
C ILE A 115 -2.63 -3.51 1.21
N ALA A 116 -3.96 -3.52 1.02
CA ALA A 116 -4.78 -4.71 1.12
C ALA A 116 -4.49 -5.72 -0.01
N SER A 117 -4.09 -5.23 -1.20
CA SER A 117 -3.82 -6.08 -2.36
C SER A 117 -2.48 -6.82 -2.24
N ARG A 118 -2.46 -8.11 -2.60
CA ARG A 118 -1.25 -8.95 -2.66
C ARG A 118 -0.81 -9.15 -4.10
N LYS A 119 0.50 -9.09 -4.35
CA LYS A 119 1.04 -9.40 -5.68
C LYS A 119 1.22 -10.92 -5.83
N ARG A 120 0.73 -11.46 -6.93
CA ARG A 120 0.97 -12.85 -7.33
C ARG A 120 2.22 -12.88 -8.21
N MET A 121 3.24 -13.63 -7.82
CA MET A 121 4.43 -13.87 -8.64
C MET A 121 4.52 -15.35 -8.99
N PRO A 122 4.81 -15.71 -10.26
CA PRO A 122 5.12 -17.07 -10.63
C PRO A 122 6.51 -17.41 -10.11
N ASP A 123 6.61 -18.45 -9.30
CA ASP A 123 7.87 -18.99 -8.77
C ASP A 123 7.92 -20.49 -9.08
N HIS A 124 8.85 -20.89 -9.97
CA HIS A 124 9.06 -22.28 -10.41
C HIS A 124 7.76 -23.05 -10.72
N GLY A 125 6.82 -22.42 -11.45
CA GLY A 125 5.54 -23.03 -11.85
C GLY A 125 4.45 -23.05 -10.78
N LYS A 126 4.69 -22.43 -9.61
CA LYS A 126 3.67 -22.19 -8.58
C LYS A 126 3.43 -20.69 -8.44
N ILE A 127 2.16 -20.29 -8.29
CA ILE A 127 1.80 -18.89 -8.03
C ILE A 127 1.98 -18.63 -6.54
N ARG A 128 3.06 -17.91 -6.17
CA ARG A 128 3.28 -17.45 -4.80
C ARG A 128 2.73 -16.05 -4.63
N GLN A 129 2.01 -15.81 -3.54
CA GLN A 129 1.61 -14.46 -3.14
C GLN A 129 2.75 -13.84 -2.34
N VAL A 130 3.38 -12.80 -2.91
CA VAL A 130 4.48 -12.08 -2.26
C VAL A 130 3.98 -10.73 -1.80
N ASP A 131 4.22 -10.44 -0.52
CA ASP A 131 3.98 -9.15 0.06
C ASP A 131 5.24 -8.30 -0.06
N MET A 132 5.16 -7.18 -0.79
CA MET A 132 6.30 -6.30 -1.05
C MET A 132 6.41 -5.13 -0.06
N GLY A 133 5.75 -5.18 1.10
CA GLY A 133 5.72 -4.05 2.03
C GLY A 133 5.07 -2.80 1.43
N ARG A 134 4.05 -3.02 0.61
CA ARG A 134 3.30 -1.94 -0.04
C ARG A 134 2.62 -1.08 1.02
N GLY A 135 2.58 0.22 0.77
CA GLY A 135 1.97 1.20 1.65
C GLY A 135 2.96 2.12 2.33
N LEU A 136 4.25 1.78 2.39
CA LEU A 136 5.28 2.67 2.92
C LEU A 136 5.23 4.05 2.25
N PHE A 137 5.12 4.06 0.90
CA PHE A 137 5.00 5.30 0.14
C PHE A 137 3.80 6.15 0.58
N GLY A 138 2.62 5.54 0.77
CA GLY A 138 1.41 6.25 1.20
C GLY A 138 1.59 6.90 2.56
N PHE A 139 2.14 6.18 3.54
CA PHE A 139 2.41 6.73 4.87
C PHE A 139 3.46 7.85 4.84
N VAL A 140 4.54 7.69 4.06
CA VAL A 140 5.57 8.73 3.91
C VAL A 140 4.97 9.99 3.30
N VAL A 141 4.14 9.88 2.27
CA VAL A 141 3.45 11.03 1.65
C VAL A 141 2.55 11.74 2.66
N LEU A 142 1.78 11.02 3.48
CA LEU A 142 0.93 11.63 4.51
C LEU A 142 1.73 12.30 5.63
N VAL A 143 2.87 11.72 6.03
CA VAL A 143 3.79 12.34 6.99
C VAL A 143 4.38 13.63 6.41
N LEU A 144 4.84 13.60 5.15
CA LEU A 144 5.35 14.79 4.46
C LEU A 144 4.28 15.86 4.30
N LEU A 145 3.05 15.46 3.96
CA LEU A 145 1.91 16.39 3.86
C LEU A 145 1.65 17.09 5.20
N ALA A 146 1.62 16.35 6.31
CA ALA A 146 1.46 16.92 7.65
C ALA A 146 2.60 17.90 7.98
N PHE A 147 3.85 17.53 7.67
CA PHE A 147 5.01 18.41 7.87
C PHE A 147 4.90 19.69 7.03
N VAL A 148 4.63 19.54 5.74
CA VAL A 148 4.48 20.69 4.83
C VAL A 148 3.35 21.60 5.29
N SER A 149 2.24 21.04 5.77
CA SER A 149 1.08 21.84 6.24
C SER A 149 1.44 22.74 7.40
N THR A 150 2.21 22.24 8.39
CA THR A 150 2.62 23.04 9.55
C THR A 150 3.47 24.26 9.15
N TYR A 151 4.30 24.14 8.13
CA TYR A 151 5.12 25.25 7.65
C TYR A 151 4.43 26.12 6.60
N ALA A 152 3.64 25.51 5.72
CA ALA A 152 2.96 26.22 4.61
C ALA A 152 1.82 27.11 5.11
N TYR A 153 1.04 26.63 6.09
CA TYR A 153 -0.13 27.39 6.58
C TYR A 153 0.21 28.82 7.05
N PRO A 154 1.23 29.07 7.89
CA PRO A 154 1.53 30.43 8.35
C PRO A 154 2.14 31.34 7.26
N ILE A 155 2.76 30.76 6.24
CA ILE A 155 3.45 31.50 5.17
C ILE A 155 2.49 31.92 4.06
N LEU A 156 1.43 31.13 3.81
CA LEU A 156 0.51 31.40 2.72
C LEU A 156 -0.33 32.66 3.00
N PRO A 157 -0.34 33.65 2.08
CA PRO A 157 -1.21 34.82 2.20
C PRO A 157 -2.67 34.43 1.96
N ALA A 158 -3.59 35.26 2.48
CA ALA A 158 -5.03 35.09 2.27
C ALA A 158 -5.51 35.67 0.93
N SER A 159 -4.65 36.31 0.16
CA SER A 159 -4.97 36.92 -1.14
C SER A 159 -3.88 36.53 -2.16
N PRO A 160 -4.25 36.21 -3.42
CA PRO A 160 -5.59 36.18 -4.04
C PRO A 160 -6.42 34.92 -3.63
N ALA A 161 -7.72 34.91 -3.99
CA ALA A 161 -8.68 33.87 -3.61
C ALA A 161 -8.17 32.39 -3.77
N PRO A 162 -7.44 32.00 -4.82
CA PRO A 162 -6.89 30.65 -4.91
C PRO A 162 -5.96 30.26 -3.76
N LEU A 163 -5.16 31.22 -3.25
CA LEU A 163 -4.23 30.98 -2.15
C LEU A 163 -4.96 30.85 -0.81
N GLU A 164 -6.09 31.54 -0.64
CA GLU A 164 -6.95 31.37 0.52
C GLU A 164 -7.50 29.95 0.64
N GLY A 165 -7.94 29.35 -0.48
CA GLY A 165 -8.38 27.96 -0.53
C GLY A 165 -7.26 26.97 -0.19
N ALA A 166 -6.05 27.20 -0.71
CA ALA A 166 -4.88 26.41 -0.36
C ALA A 166 -4.48 26.57 1.11
N LYS A 167 -4.54 27.80 1.64
CA LYS A 167 -4.28 28.10 3.05
C LYS A 167 -5.23 27.34 3.97
N LEU A 168 -6.53 27.37 3.68
CA LEU A 168 -7.51 26.60 4.45
C LEU A 168 -7.25 25.11 4.38
N PHE A 169 -6.90 24.59 3.20
CA PHE A 169 -6.53 23.17 3.04
C PHE A 169 -5.37 22.78 3.97
N PHE A 170 -4.27 23.53 3.96
CA PHE A 170 -3.13 23.25 4.84
C PHE A 170 -3.46 23.46 6.31
N HIS A 171 -4.29 24.46 6.65
CA HIS A 171 -4.77 24.66 8.01
C HIS A 171 -5.49 23.44 8.55
N ILE A 172 -6.41 22.87 7.78
CA ILE A 172 -7.19 21.69 8.19
C ILE A 172 -6.31 20.44 8.33
N VAL A 173 -5.30 20.29 7.46
CA VAL A 173 -4.32 19.19 7.60
C VAL A 173 -3.47 19.38 8.85
N ASP A 174 -3.06 20.60 9.18
CA ASP A 174 -2.29 20.90 10.40
C ASP A 174 -3.15 20.67 11.67
N ASP A 175 -4.43 21.02 11.63
CA ASP A 175 -5.39 20.83 12.73
C ASP A 175 -5.65 19.33 13.07
N LEU A 176 -5.36 18.40 12.15
CA LEU A 176 -5.35 16.97 12.45
C LEU A 176 -4.32 16.61 13.53
N GLY A 177 -3.31 17.46 13.72
CA GLY A 177 -2.41 17.49 14.84
C GLY A 177 -1.44 16.33 14.94
N LYS A 178 -0.77 16.26 16.07
CA LYS A 178 0.29 15.28 16.36
C LYS A 178 -0.21 13.82 16.29
N SER A 179 -1.48 13.58 16.61
CA SER A 179 -2.07 12.23 16.56
C SER A 179 -2.07 11.66 15.16
N PHE A 180 -2.40 12.48 14.14
CA PHE A 180 -2.38 12.08 12.74
C PHE A 180 -0.95 11.75 12.28
N LEU A 181 0.00 12.62 12.60
CA LEU A 181 1.41 12.40 12.29
C LEU A 181 1.92 11.10 12.94
N PHE A 182 1.65 10.90 14.23
CA PHE A 182 2.08 9.72 14.97
C PHE A 182 1.53 8.42 14.39
N MET A 183 0.23 8.40 14.05
CA MET A 183 -0.40 7.24 13.39
C MET A 183 0.27 6.88 12.07
N ASN A 184 0.59 7.88 11.24
CA ASN A 184 1.22 7.65 9.95
C ASN A 184 2.69 7.22 10.10
N VAL A 185 3.43 7.73 11.08
CA VAL A 185 4.79 7.29 11.41
C VAL A 185 4.78 5.83 11.87
N ILE A 186 3.88 5.44 12.77
CA ILE A 186 3.74 4.04 13.19
C ILE A 186 3.43 3.15 11.97
N GLY A 187 2.50 3.56 11.10
CA GLY A 187 2.19 2.84 9.88
C GLY A 187 3.39 2.64 8.96
N ALA A 188 4.22 3.69 8.80
CA ALA A 188 5.46 3.62 8.03
C ALA A 188 6.46 2.62 8.65
N VAL A 189 6.69 2.68 9.96
CA VAL A 189 7.58 1.76 10.68
C VAL A 189 7.10 0.31 10.53
N LEU A 190 5.81 0.04 10.69
CA LEU A 190 5.25 -1.30 10.50
C LEU A 190 5.45 -1.81 9.07
N CYS A 191 5.32 -0.94 8.06
CA CYS A 191 5.60 -1.30 6.67
C CYS A 191 7.08 -1.64 6.45
N VAL A 192 8.02 -0.94 7.10
CA VAL A 192 9.46 -1.23 7.04
C VAL A 192 9.74 -2.58 7.70
N VAL A 193 9.24 -2.82 8.91
CA VAL A 193 9.40 -4.10 9.64
C VAL A 193 8.88 -5.26 8.77
N ARG A 194 7.73 -5.08 8.14
CA ARG A 194 7.16 -6.08 7.23
C ARG A 194 8.04 -6.34 6.02
N LYS A 195 8.66 -5.31 5.45
CA LYS A 195 9.59 -5.44 4.31
C LYS A 195 10.88 -6.14 4.71
N MET A 196 11.45 -5.79 5.86
CA MET A 196 12.70 -6.40 6.37
C MET A 196 12.50 -7.88 6.75
N GLY A 197 11.41 -8.21 7.41
CA GLY A 197 11.12 -9.59 7.81
C GLY A 197 10.96 -10.56 6.65
N LEU A 198 10.56 -10.08 5.46
CA LEU A 198 10.51 -10.88 4.23
C LEU A 198 11.89 -11.16 3.63
N SER A 199 12.91 -10.35 3.92
CA SER A 199 14.26 -10.58 3.43
C SER A 199 15.05 -11.60 4.28
N LEU A 200 14.51 -11.99 5.44
CA LEU A 200 15.12 -12.91 6.39
C LEU A 200 14.54 -14.35 6.32
N ILE A 201 13.50 -14.58 5.51
CA ILE A 201 12.83 -15.87 5.30
C ILE A 201 13.00 -16.34 3.85
#